data_c828c81ef29a727883610be734347d62
#
_entry.id   c828c81ef29a727883610be734347d62
#
_cell.length_a   1.000
_cell.length_b   1.000
_cell.length_c   1.000
_cell.angle_alpha   90.00
_cell.angle_beta   90.00
_cell.angle_gamma   90.00
#
_symmetry.space_group_name_H-M   'P 1'
#
loop_
_entity.id
_entity.type
_entity.pdbx_description
1 polymer ?
#
loop_
_entity_poly.entity_id
_entity_poly.type
_entity_poly.pdbx_seq_one_letter_code
_entity_poly.pdbx_strand_id
1 'polypeptide(L)'
;MKKTFVLLLFVCAGYLTSYGQLTPKGDTPTLEELTVIFDKMMVAIKNVKTAKFRMVKNERYDGKMVKSDQLVKQNVNPLKIYMKITQGPNSGAEVLYVKGTNNGNAYVNASSFLPTLSLDPYGSLVNEKQRHTMFELGFSYVGDLLNDAYRRFKDKASEYAIYGGIIKWDNHDVYKITLDNKGYKITNYTVLPSEDLVKIARKLKLDEYNLRELNPSIRSYTDVKAGQVIKIPDTFTKMVILYIDTKTFLPVYQQMFDLKGMASEYEYHDLIINSVIPDEEFTKAYKGYSF
;
A
#
# COMPACT_ATOMS: atom_id res chain seq x y z
N MET A 1 -2.31 11.10 43.39
CA MET A 1 -2.08 12.37 42.68
C MET A 1 -2.32 12.11 41.18
N LYS A 2 -3.45 12.58 40.66
CA LYS A 2 -3.84 12.41 39.26
C LYS A 2 -3.07 13.43 38.41
N LYS A 3 -2.24 13.01 37.47
CA LYS A 3 -1.63 13.89 36.48
C LYS A 3 -2.60 14.02 35.29
N THR A 4 -3.21 15.18 35.19
CA THR A 4 -4.06 15.58 34.07
C THR A 4 -3.16 15.91 32.88
N PHE A 5 -3.28 15.16 31.78
CA PHE A 5 -2.63 15.45 30.52
C PHE A 5 -3.54 16.34 29.68
N VAL A 6 -3.11 17.56 29.46
CA VAL A 6 -3.77 18.51 28.57
C VAL A 6 -3.24 18.29 27.14
N LEU A 7 -4.10 17.83 26.26
CA LEU A 7 -3.80 17.67 24.83
C LEU A 7 -4.21 18.96 24.11
N LEU A 8 -3.23 19.73 23.65
CA LEU A 8 -3.44 20.91 22.80
C LEU A 8 -3.61 20.47 21.34
N LEU A 9 -4.78 20.72 20.79
CA LEU A 9 -5.08 20.68 19.36
C LEU A 9 -4.34 21.84 18.67
N PHE A 10 -3.36 21.59 17.82
CA PHE A 10 -2.80 22.59 16.94
C PHE A 10 -3.54 22.62 15.59
N VAL A 11 -4.24 23.71 15.40
CA VAL A 11 -4.78 24.19 14.11
C VAL A 11 -3.57 24.57 13.23
N CYS A 12 -3.55 24.09 11.99
CA CYS A 12 -2.55 24.45 10.99
C CYS A 12 -2.60 25.96 10.66
N ALA A 13 -1.77 26.74 11.34
CA ALA A 13 -1.37 28.07 10.90
C ALA A 13 0.15 28.06 10.83
N GLY A 14 0.69 28.40 9.65
CA GLY A 14 2.09 28.28 9.30
C GLY A 14 3.07 28.94 10.26
N TYR A 15 3.88 28.11 10.89
CA TYR A 15 5.15 28.51 11.46
C TYR A 15 6.21 27.53 10.93
N LEU A 16 7.14 28.05 10.15
CA LEU A 16 8.41 27.40 9.85
C LEU A 16 9.23 27.38 11.14
N THR A 17 8.98 26.39 11.99
CA THR A 17 9.89 26.08 13.09
C THR A 17 11.00 25.21 12.55
N SER A 18 12.24 25.64 12.76
CA SER A 18 13.47 24.88 12.50
C SER A 18 13.40 23.58 13.31
N TYR A 19 13.04 22.48 12.62
CA TYR A 19 13.11 21.15 13.21
C TYR A 19 14.59 20.78 13.37
N GLY A 20 15.03 20.68 14.61
CA GLY A 20 16.36 20.17 14.95
C GLY A 20 16.59 18.79 14.31
N GLN A 21 17.81 18.52 13.86
CA GLN A 21 18.19 17.19 13.39
C GLN A 21 18.01 16.21 14.55
N LEU A 22 17.18 15.18 14.34
CA LEU A 22 17.09 14.04 15.24
C LEU A 22 18.45 13.32 15.22
N THR A 23 19.23 13.48 16.25
CA THR A 23 20.48 12.73 16.41
C THR A 23 20.16 11.30 16.83
N PRO A 24 20.81 10.29 16.24
CA PRO A 24 20.64 8.90 16.65
C PRO A 24 21.37 8.69 17.98
N LYS A 25 20.72 8.96 19.10
CA LYS A 25 21.10 8.49 20.41
C LYS A 25 20.32 7.21 20.68
N GLY A 26 20.97 6.18 21.22
CA GLY A 26 20.43 4.84 21.42
C GLY A 26 19.24 4.70 22.39
N ASP A 27 18.45 5.74 22.54
CA ASP A 27 17.25 5.77 23.38
C ASP A 27 16.01 5.52 22.52
N THR A 28 15.07 4.75 23.05
CA THR A 28 13.76 4.54 22.42
C THR A 28 13.08 5.90 22.23
N PRO A 29 12.70 6.31 20.99
CA PRO A 29 12.07 7.60 20.77
C PRO A 29 10.79 7.72 21.58
N THR A 30 10.52 8.90 22.02
CA THR A 30 9.27 9.26 22.67
C THR A 30 8.10 9.14 21.70
N LEU A 31 6.88 9.08 22.19
CA LEU A 31 5.67 9.12 21.36
C LEU A 31 5.64 10.38 20.47
N GLU A 32 6.16 11.49 20.96
CA GLU A 32 6.25 12.74 20.21
C GLU A 32 7.19 12.59 18.99
N GLU A 33 8.36 11.98 19.17
CA GLU A 33 9.31 11.74 18.08
C GLU A 33 8.73 10.76 17.02
N LEU A 34 8.02 9.72 17.43
CA LEU A 34 7.33 8.82 16.52
C LEU A 34 6.24 9.55 15.72
N THR A 35 5.52 10.48 16.36
CA THR A 35 4.52 11.31 15.69
C THR A 35 5.17 12.22 14.65
N VAL A 36 6.33 12.82 14.96
CA VAL A 36 7.10 13.64 14.00
C VAL A 36 7.54 12.80 12.78
N ILE A 37 8.03 11.57 13.00
CA ILE A 37 8.42 10.68 11.89
C ILE A 37 7.19 10.37 11.01
N PHE A 38 6.05 10.06 11.64
CA PHE A 38 4.80 9.78 10.94
C PHE A 38 4.32 10.99 10.12
N ASP A 39 4.29 12.17 10.70
CA ASP A 39 3.87 13.39 10.02
C ASP A 39 4.75 13.71 8.82
N LYS A 40 6.08 13.60 8.97
CA LYS A 40 7.03 13.75 7.86
C LYS A 40 6.79 12.72 6.77
N MET A 41 6.53 11.47 7.13
CA MET A 41 6.19 10.41 6.18
C MET A 41 4.91 10.76 5.40
N MET A 42 3.85 11.20 6.07
CA MET A 42 2.60 11.59 5.41
C MET A 42 2.78 12.79 4.47
N VAL A 43 3.61 13.77 4.86
CA VAL A 43 3.97 14.89 3.98
C VAL A 43 4.78 14.41 2.78
N ALA A 44 5.77 13.53 2.98
CA ALA A 44 6.57 12.96 1.89
C ALA A 44 5.69 12.20 0.88
N ILE A 45 4.81 11.31 1.36
CA ILE A 45 3.85 10.57 0.53
C ILE A 45 2.96 11.53 -0.29
N LYS A 46 2.38 12.55 0.33
CA LYS A 46 1.53 13.54 -0.34
C LYS A 46 2.25 14.32 -1.43
N ASN A 47 3.55 14.51 -1.29
CA ASN A 47 4.39 15.24 -2.23
C ASN A 47 4.88 14.39 -3.40
N VAL A 48 4.63 13.08 -3.43
CA VAL A 48 4.95 12.23 -4.58
C VAL A 48 4.01 12.56 -5.74
N LYS A 49 4.58 13.07 -6.83
CA LYS A 49 3.87 13.37 -8.09
C LYS A 49 4.14 12.31 -9.15
N THR A 50 5.39 11.88 -9.22
CA THR A 50 5.85 10.81 -10.11
C THR A 50 6.77 9.87 -9.36
N ALA A 51 6.80 8.61 -9.75
CA ALA A 51 7.69 7.61 -9.19
C ALA A 51 8.14 6.61 -10.27
N LYS A 52 9.43 6.25 -10.25
CA LYS A 52 9.99 5.09 -10.94
C LYS A 52 10.64 4.23 -9.86
N PHE A 53 10.38 2.94 -9.86
CA PHE A 53 10.95 2.01 -8.87
C PHE A 53 10.89 0.56 -9.34
N ARG A 54 11.73 -0.26 -8.77
CA ARG A 54 11.61 -1.69 -8.80
C ARG A 54 10.90 -2.14 -7.54
N MET A 55 9.81 -2.89 -7.66
CA MET A 55 9.06 -3.43 -6.53
C MET A 55 9.22 -4.94 -6.48
N VAL A 56 9.77 -5.42 -5.37
CA VAL A 56 9.73 -6.85 -5.02
C VAL A 56 8.55 -7.05 -4.09
N LYS A 57 7.63 -7.93 -4.47
CA LYS A 57 6.49 -8.29 -3.64
C LYS A 57 6.48 -9.78 -3.35
N ASN A 58 6.05 -10.12 -2.15
CA ASN A 58 5.87 -11.49 -1.71
C ASN A 58 4.50 -11.57 -1.01
N GLU A 59 3.54 -12.20 -1.65
CA GLU A 59 2.13 -12.19 -1.23
C GLU A 59 1.65 -13.61 -0.96
N ARG A 60 0.90 -13.80 0.15
CA ARG A 60 0.24 -15.07 0.40
C ARG A 60 -1.01 -15.16 -0.46
N TYR A 61 -1.01 -16.17 -1.35
CA TYR A 61 -2.12 -16.50 -2.21
C TYR A 61 -2.42 -18.00 -2.08
N ASP A 62 -3.68 -18.36 -1.77
CA ASP A 62 -4.11 -19.75 -1.53
C ASP A 62 -3.18 -20.51 -0.57
N GLY A 63 -2.78 -19.84 0.52
CA GLY A 63 -1.92 -20.38 1.57
C GLY A 63 -0.43 -20.49 1.21
N LYS A 64 -0.02 -20.06 0.01
CA LYS A 64 1.38 -20.09 -0.45
C LYS A 64 1.93 -18.70 -0.66
N MET A 65 3.16 -18.47 -0.26
CA MET A 65 3.86 -17.22 -0.60
C MET A 65 4.27 -17.23 -2.06
N VAL A 66 3.90 -16.17 -2.78
CA VAL A 66 4.18 -15.98 -4.20
C VAL A 66 5.02 -14.71 -4.34
N LYS A 67 6.27 -14.89 -4.76
CA LYS A 67 7.20 -13.77 -4.99
C LYS A 67 7.15 -13.31 -6.45
N SER A 68 7.16 -12.01 -6.65
CA SER A 68 7.34 -11.40 -7.98
C SER A 68 8.18 -10.13 -7.89
N ASP A 69 8.80 -9.78 -9.01
CA ASP A 69 9.61 -8.57 -9.17
C ASP A 69 9.06 -7.79 -10.36
N GLN A 70 8.95 -6.47 -10.25
CA GLN A 70 8.36 -5.65 -11.29
C GLN A 70 8.95 -4.24 -11.32
N LEU A 71 9.11 -3.72 -12.53
CA LEU A 71 9.45 -2.32 -12.78
C LEU A 71 8.16 -1.51 -12.89
N VAL A 72 8.09 -0.40 -12.18
CA VAL A 72 6.92 0.47 -12.14
C VAL A 72 7.31 1.90 -12.51
N LYS A 73 6.48 2.52 -13.36
CA LYS A 73 6.47 3.96 -13.62
C LYS A 73 5.07 4.47 -13.30
N GLN A 74 4.99 5.51 -12.51
CA GLN A 74 3.72 6.08 -12.08
C GLN A 74 3.73 7.60 -12.16
N ASN A 75 2.67 8.18 -12.71
CA ASN A 75 2.26 9.56 -12.50
C ASN A 75 0.99 9.55 -11.63
N VAL A 76 0.97 10.32 -10.55
CA VAL A 76 -0.12 10.28 -9.59
C VAL A 76 -1.35 11.07 -10.08
N ASN A 77 -1.13 12.20 -10.75
CA ASN A 77 -2.23 13.03 -11.24
C ASN A 77 -1.87 13.76 -12.55
N PRO A 78 -2.56 13.47 -13.69
CA PRO A 78 -3.52 12.39 -13.85
C PRO A 78 -2.87 11.01 -13.63
N LEU A 79 -3.64 10.05 -13.11
CA LEU A 79 -3.09 8.72 -12.84
C LEU A 79 -2.67 8.02 -14.13
N LYS A 80 -1.38 7.69 -14.24
CA LYS A 80 -0.79 6.88 -15.30
C LYS A 80 0.11 5.83 -14.65
N ILE A 81 0.01 4.60 -15.09
CA ILE A 81 0.81 3.48 -14.56
C ILE A 81 1.34 2.66 -15.74
N TYR A 82 2.63 2.44 -15.76
CA TYR A 82 3.26 1.37 -16.53
C TYR A 82 3.92 0.40 -15.56
N MET A 83 3.75 -0.88 -15.81
CA MET A 83 4.33 -1.94 -15.01
C MET A 83 4.82 -3.06 -15.92
N LYS A 84 6.01 -3.59 -15.65
CA LYS A 84 6.57 -4.79 -16.29
C LYS A 84 6.97 -5.79 -15.23
N ILE A 85 6.41 -6.99 -15.30
CA ILE A 85 6.76 -8.09 -14.40
C ILE A 85 8.06 -8.71 -14.92
N THR A 86 9.13 -8.64 -14.11
CA THR A 86 10.46 -9.12 -14.48
C THR A 86 10.76 -10.52 -13.97
N GLN A 87 10.12 -10.91 -12.83
CA GLN A 87 10.28 -12.23 -12.24
C GLN A 87 8.98 -12.69 -11.57
N GLY A 88 8.81 -14.02 -11.45
CA GLY A 88 7.66 -14.64 -10.82
C GLY A 88 6.54 -15.01 -11.78
N PRO A 89 5.32 -15.24 -11.29
CA PRO A 89 4.17 -15.49 -12.13
C PRO A 89 3.94 -14.34 -13.11
N ASN A 90 3.58 -14.66 -14.36
CA ASN A 90 3.39 -13.69 -15.44
C ASN A 90 4.67 -12.88 -15.80
N SER A 91 5.86 -13.43 -15.55
CA SER A 91 7.11 -12.79 -15.97
C SER A 91 7.10 -12.49 -17.47
N GLY A 92 7.50 -11.27 -17.84
CA GLY A 92 7.42 -10.71 -19.18
C GLY A 92 6.14 -9.92 -19.46
N ALA A 93 5.11 -10.05 -18.63
CA ALA A 93 3.87 -9.30 -18.82
C ALA A 93 4.07 -7.80 -18.57
N GLU A 94 3.41 -6.99 -19.40
CA GLU A 94 3.38 -5.53 -19.30
C GLU A 94 1.95 -5.04 -19.14
N VAL A 95 1.77 -4.03 -18.31
CA VAL A 95 0.49 -3.37 -18.06
C VAL A 95 0.65 -1.87 -18.22
N LEU A 96 -0.26 -1.25 -18.98
CA LEU A 96 -0.30 0.19 -19.17
C LEU A 96 -1.72 0.70 -18.88
N TYR A 97 -1.82 1.62 -17.94
CA TYR A 97 -3.06 2.31 -17.62
C TYR A 97 -2.87 3.82 -17.68
N VAL A 98 -3.77 4.51 -18.36
CA VAL A 98 -3.83 5.97 -18.41
C VAL A 98 -5.26 6.40 -18.11
N LYS A 99 -5.47 7.10 -17.01
CA LYS A 99 -6.80 7.56 -16.60
C LYS A 99 -7.44 8.43 -17.68
N GLY A 100 -8.69 8.12 -18.02
CA GLY A 100 -9.47 8.83 -19.04
C GLY A 100 -9.25 8.34 -20.47
N THR A 101 -8.47 7.29 -20.67
CA THR A 101 -8.27 6.65 -21.99
C THR A 101 -8.78 5.20 -21.98
N ASN A 102 -8.84 4.55 -23.15
CA ASN A 102 -9.18 3.14 -23.33
C ASN A 102 -10.47 2.72 -22.61
N ASN A 103 -11.47 3.60 -22.53
CA ASN A 103 -12.74 3.38 -21.81
C ASN A 103 -12.55 2.97 -20.33
N GLY A 104 -11.46 3.41 -19.70
CA GLY A 104 -11.12 3.06 -18.31
C GLY A 104 -10.39 1.71 -18.14
N ASN A 105 -10.15 0.99 -19.25
CA ASN A 105 -9.42 -0.28 -19.25
C ASN A 105 -7.89 -0.06 -19.25
N ALA A 106 -7.17 -1.07 -18.74
CA ALA A 106 -5.73 -1.20 -18.92
C ALA A 106 -5.40 -1.95 -20.22
N TYR A 107 -4.32 -1.56 -20.87
CA TYR A 107 -3.67 -2.41 -21.85
C TYR A 107 -2.81 -3.44 -21.13
N VAL A 108 -2.98 -4.71 -21.47
CA VAL A 108 -2.22 -5.82 -20.88
C VAL A 108 -1.63 -6.65 -22.00
N ASN A 109 -0.32 -6.79 -22.00
CA ASN A 109 0.39 -7.74 -22.84
C ASN A 109 1.00 -8.83 -21.94
N ALA A 110 0.53 -10.06 -22.09
CA ALA A 110 0.98 -11.16 -21.27
C ALA A 110 2.35 -11.72 -21.70
N SER A 111 2.75 -11.48 -22.95
CA SER A 111 4.08 -11.80 -23.49
C SER A 111 4.24 -11.15 -24.87
N SER A 112 5.48 -10.94 -25.29
CA SER A 112 5.80 -10.32 -26.59
C SER A 112 5.22 -11.06 -27.83
N PHE A 113 4.72 -12.28 -27.65
CA PHE A 113 4.14 -13.10 -28.73
C PHE A 113 2.62 -13.07 -28.76
N LEU A 114 1.99 -12.48 -27.74
CA LEU A 114 0.52 -12.41 -27.64
C LEU A 114 0.03 -11.00 -27.98
N PRO A 115 -1.21 -10.89 -28.51
CA PRO A 115 -1.81 -9.59 -28.75
C PRO A 115 -2.05 -8.85 -27.42
N THR A 116 -1.92 -7.54 -27.46
CA THR A 116 -2.30 -6.68 -26.37
C THR A 116 -3.82 -6.71 -26.17
N LEU A 117 -4.25 -6.98 -24.96
CA LEU A 117 -5.66 -6.98 -24.56
C LEU A 117 -6.04 -5.67 -23.88
N SER A 118 -7.31 -5.28 -24.04
CA SER A 118 -7.92 -4.18 -23.27
C SER A 118 -8.76 -4.80 -22.18
N LEU A 119 -8.33 -4.74 -20.92
CA LEU A 119 -8.94 -5.43 -19.79
C LEU A 119 -9.38 -4.46 -18.70
N ASP A 120 -10.50 -4.77 -18.06
CA ASP A 120 -10.93 -4.08 -16.84
C ASP A 120 -9.85 -4.26 -15.75
N PRO A 121 -9.28 -3.17 -15.20
CA PRO A 121 -8.28 -3.23 -14.12
C PRO A 121 -8.75 -3.99 -12.87
N TYR A 122 -10.05 -4.10 -12.67
CA TYR A 122 -10.66 -4.84 -11.56
C TYR A 122 -11.11 -6.24 -11.94
N GLY A 123 -10.99 -6.59 -13.20
CA GLY A 123 -11.39 -7.90 -13.72
C GLY A 123 -10.51 -9.03 -13.19
N SER A 124 -11.11 -10.24 -13.13
CA SER A 124 -10.42 -11.43 -12.61
C SER A 124 -9.18 -11.80 -13.40
N LEU A 125 -9.15 -11.56 -14.71
CA LEU A 125 -7.98 -11.85 -15.55
C LEU A 125 -6.75 -11.01 -15.20
N VAL A 126 -6.95 -9.76 -14.76
CA VAL A 126 -5.85 -8.87 -14.35
C VAL A 126 -5.41 -9.17 -12.92
N ASN A 127 -6.35 -9.56 -12.06
CA ASN A 127 -6.11 -9.72 -10.63
C ASN A 127 -6.02 -11.19 -10.18
N GLU A 128 -5.94 -12.13 -11.12
CA GLU A 128 -5.67 -13.53 -10.80
C GLU A 128 -4.30 -13.68 -10.13
N LYS A 129 -4.26 -14.37 -9.00
CA LYS A 129 -3.06 -14.60 -8.19
C LYS A 129 -2.37 -13.31 -7.69
N GLN A 130 -3.14 -12.25 -7.46
CA GLN A 130 -2.69 -11.02 -6.84
C GLN A 130 -3.61 -10.65 -5.66
N ARG A 131 -3.03 -10.07 -4.60
CA ARG A 131 -3.83 -9.57 -3.47
C ARG A 131 -4.40 -8.19 -3.75
N HIS A 132 -3.67 -7.39 -4.52
CA HIS A 132 -3.97 -5.98 -4.76
C HIS A 132 -4.01 -5.66 -6.24
N THR A 133 -4.89 -4.73 -6.59
CA THR A 133 -4.99 -4.21 -7.95
C THR A 133 -3.83 -3.26 -8.27
N MET A 134 -3.64 -2.93 -9.55
CA MET A 134 -2.63 -1.94 -9.95
C MET A 134 -2.84 -0.56 -9.34
N PHE A 135 -4.04 -0.21 -8.89
CA PHE A 135 -4.34 1.08 -8.26
C PHE A 135 -3.85 1.19 -6.83
N GLU A 136 -3.49 0.07 -6.23
CA GLU A 136 -2.94 -0.04 -4.87
C GLU A 136 -1.42 -0.03 -4.87
N LEU A 137 -0.82 0.16 -6.03
CA LEU A 137 0.61 0.38 -6.17
C LEU A 137 1.01 1.78 -5.72
N GLY A 138 2.20 1.86 -5.13
CA GLY A 138 2.83 3.13 -4.78
C GLY A 138 2.32 3.75 -3.48
N PHE A 139 2.82 4.95 -3.25
CA PHE A 139 2.77 5.57 -1.92
C PHE A 139 1.40 6.13 -1.54
N SER A 140 0.57 6.55 -2.51
CA SER A 140 -0.74 7.17 -2.21
C SER A 140 -1.67 6.20 -1.47
N TYR A 141 -1.74 4.94 -1.92
CA TYR A 141 -2.57 3.92 -1.27
C TYR A 141 -2.06 3.60 0.14
N VAL A 142 -0.74 3.43 0.28
CA VAL A 142 -0.10 3.21 1.59
C VAL A 142 -0.40 4.36 2.54
N GLY A 143 -0.31 5.60 2.05
CA GLY A 143 -0.65 6.80 2.82
C GLY A 143 -2.10 6.79 3.29
N ASP A 144 -3.05 6.39 2.45
CA ASP A 144 -4.46 6.28 2.81
C ASP A 144 -4.70 5.25 3.93
N LEU A 145 -4.04 4.09 3.86
CA LEU A 145 -4.13 3.05 4.89
C LEU A 145 -3.52 3.49 6.22
N LEU A 146 -2.33 4.10 6.16
CA LEU A 146 -1.64 4.60 7.35
C LEU A 146 -2.41 5.74 8.02
N ASN A 147 -3.02 6.64 7.25
CA ASN A 147 -3.87 7.70 7.77
C ASN A 147 -5.14 7.15 8.45
N ASP A 148 -5.75 6.11 7.89
CA ASP A 148 -6.89 5.43 8.53
C ASP A 148 -6.46 4.76 9.84
N ALA A 149 -5.35 4.04 9.85
CA ALA A 149 -4.78 3.44 11.05
C ALA A 149 -4.47 4.49 12.12
N TYR A 150 -3.84 5.61 11.74
CA TYR A 150 -3.55 6.70 12.66
C TYR A 150 -4.83 7.28 13.29
N ARG A 151 -5.88 7.54 12.50
CA ARG A 151 -7.17 8.04 13.03
C ARG A 151 -7.81 7.10 14.03
N ARG A 152 -7.67 5.80 13.84
CA ARG A 152 -8.24 4.78 14.74
C ARG A 152 -7.46 4.62 16.04
N PHE A 153 -6.14 4.79 15.99
CA PHE A 153 -5.23 4.38 17.08
C PHE A 153 -4.43 5.53 17.71
N LYS A 154 -4.55 6.78 17.23
CA LYS A 154 -3.75 7.92 17.71
C LYS A 154 -3.78 8.11 19.23
N ASP A 155 -4.95 7.91 19.86
CA ASP A 155 -5.13 8.09 21.30
C ASP A 155 -4.49 6.94 22.12
N LYS A 156 -4.04 5.88 21.45
CA LYS A 156 -3.41 4.69 22.02
C LYS A 156 -2.11 4.34 21.30
N ALA A 157 -1.50 5.28 20.62
CA ALA A 157 -0.33 5.03 19.79
C ALA A 157 0.83 4.35 20.56
N SER A 158 1.01 4.67 21.84
CA SER A 158 1.99 4.01 22.71
C SER A 158 1.73 2.53 22.96
N GLU A 159 0.50 2.05 22.75
CA GLU A 159 0.15 0.64 22.91
C GLU A 159 0.39 -0.17 21.62
N TYR A 160 0.39 0.51 20.48
CA TYR A 160 0.42 -0.10 19.15
C TYR A 160 1.73 0.09 18.41
N ALA A 161 2.45 1.21 18.64
CA ALA A 161 3.67 1.55 17.93
C ALA A 161 4.91 1.10 18.72
N ILE A 162 5.75 0.30 18.06
CA ILE A 162 7.04 -0.16 18.60
C ILE A 162 8.13 0.36 17.69
N TYR A 163 9.05 1.10 18.25
CA TYR A 163 10.24 1.57 17.54
C TYR A 163 11.36 0.53 17.62
N GLY A 164 11.85 0.13 16.46
CA GLY A 164 12.93 -0.85 16.31
C GLY A 164 14.31 -0.22 16.05
N GLY A 165 14.45 1.11 16.22
CA GLY A 165 15.69 1.80 15.95
C GLY A 165 15.89 2.22 14.50
N ILE A 166 17.06 2.81 14.24
CA ILE A 166 17.56 3.04 12.88
C ILE A 166 18.38 1.81 12.50
N ILE A 167 18.04 1.21 11.35
CA ILE A 167 18.72 0.04 10.81
C ILE A 167 19.21 0.33 9.38
N LYS A 168 20.13 -0.48 8.89
CA LYS A 168 20.51 -0.48 7.47
C LYS A 168 19.58 -1.39 6.69
N TRP A 169 19.01 -0.88 5.60
CA TRP A 169 18.26 -1.62 4.62
C TRP A 169 18.57 -1.08 3.23
N ASP A 170 18.91 -1.95 2.28
CA ASP A 170 19.25 -1.60 0.90
C ASP A 170 20.23 -0.41 0.78
N ASN A 171 21.29 -0.40 1.61
CA ASN A 171 22.30 0.67 1.76
C ASN A 171 21.77 2.02 2.30
N HIS A 172 20.53 2.07 2.77
CA HIS A 172 19.91 3.24 3.39
C HIS A 172 19.82 3.09 4.91
N ASP A 173 19.88 4.22 5.63
CA ASP A 173 19.42 4.28 7.01
C ASP A 173 17.90 4.41 7.03
N VAL A 174 17.20 3.52 7.74
CA VAL A 174 15.75 3.53 7.83
C VAL A 174 15.29 3.45 9.28
N TYR A 175 14.22 4.17 9.60
CA TYR A 175 13.48 3.97 10.85
C TYR A 175 12.69 2.67 10.73
N LYS A 176 12.90 1.72 11.63
CA LYS A 176 12.05 0.52 11.73
C LYS A 176 10.93 0.80 12.73
N ILE A 177 9.70 0.74 12.25
CA ILE A 177 8.50 0.93 13.08
C ILE A 177 7.59 -0.28 12.89
N THR A 178 7.11 -0.85 14.00
CA THR A 178 6.09 -1.89 13.99
C THR A 178 4.80 -1.31 14.57
N LEU A 179 3.69 -1.46 13.85
CA LEU A 179 2.36 -1.16 14.35
C LEU A 179 1.65 -2.49 14.59
N ASP A 180 1.33 -2.81 15.85
CA ASP A 180 0.73 -4.09 16.26
C ASP A 180 -0.64 -3.84 16.90
N ASN A 181 -1.71 -4.16 16.17
CA ASN A 181 -3.07 -4.13 16.68
C ASN A 181 -3.36 -5.39 17.49
N LYS A 182 -3.06 -5.35 18.80
CA LYS A 182 -3.35 -6.45 19.73
C LYS A 182 -4.83 -6.75 19.88
N GLY A 183 -5.70 -5.79 19.56
CA GLY A 183 -7.15 -5.93 19.56
C GLY A 183 -7.75 -6.45 18.25
N TYR A 184 -6.92 -6.79 17.26
CA TYR A 184 -7.36 -7.28 15.94
C TYR A 184 -8.31 -8.46 16.06
N LYS A 185 -9.47 -8.34 15.46
CA LYS A 185 -10.53 -9.34 15.52
C LYS A 185 -11.30 -9.47 14.22
N ILE A 186 -11.92 -10.61 14.04
CA ILE A 186 -12.86 -10.87 12.95
C ILE A 186 -14.28 -10.60 13.46
N THR A 187 -15.04 -9.85 12.69
CA THR A 187 -16.43 -9.47 12.99
C THR A 187 -17.37 -9.90 11.86
N ASN A 188 -18.66 -9.82 12.10
CA ASN A 188 -19.68 -10.06 11.09
C ASN A 188 -20.07 -8.73 10.42
N TYR A 189 -20.30 -8.78 9.11
CA TYR A 189 -20.79 -7.66 8.31
C TYR A 189 -21.98 -8.14 7.46
N THR A 190 -23.08 -7.39 7.48
CA THR A 190 -24.21 -7.65 6.60
C THR A 190 -24.04 -6.87 5.30
N VAL A 191 -23.95 -7.58 4.20
CA VAL A 191 -23.78 -7.00 2.84
C VAL A 191 -25.00 -6.13 2.50
N LEU A 192 -24.74 -4.88 2.12
CA LEU A 192 -25.80 -3.94 1.72
C LEU A 192 -26.15 -4.11 0.24
N PRO A 193 -27.30 -3.58 -0.22
CA PRO A 193 -27.65 -3.57 -1.62
C PRO A 193 -26.54 -2.94 -2.49
N SER A 194 -26.26 -3.56 -3.62
CA SER A 194 -25.24 -3.15 -4.61
C SER A 194 -23.78 -3.22 -4.14
N GLU A 195 -23.49 -3.79 -2.97
CA GLU A 195 -22.13 -4.08 -2.53
C GLU A 195 -21.62 -5.41 -3.10
N ASP A 196 -20.30 -5.44 -3.31
CA ASP A 196 -19.48 -6.61 -3.56
C ASP A 196 -18.25 -6.56 -2.63
N LEU A 197 -17.42 -7.61 -2.59
CA LEU A 197 -16.27 -7.64 -1.68
C LEU A 197 -15.29 -6.49 -1.92
N VAL A 198 -15.10 -6.07 -3.19
CA VAL A 198 -14.20 -4.96 -3.54
C VAL A 198 -14.75 -3.63 -2.99
N LYS A 199 -16.06 -3.38 -3.16
CA LYS A 199 -16.70 -2.16 -2.64
C LYS A 199 -16.67 -2.12 -1.11
N ILE A 200 -16.94 -3.27 -0.45
CA ILE A 200 -16.86 -3.40 1.00
C ILE A 200 -15.43 -3.12 1.48
N ALA A 201 -14.44 -3.75 0.87
CA ALA A 201 -13.03 -3.57 1.21
C ALA A 201 -12.60 -2.10 1.10
N ARG A 202 -12.93 -1.43 0.00
CA ARG A 202 -12.61 0.00 -0.21
C ARG A 202 -13.31 0.91 0.79
N LYS A 203 -14.60 0.70 1.01
CA LYS A 203 -15.41 1.46 1.96
C LYS A 203 -14.85 1.38 3.38
N LEU A 204 -14.43 0.19 3.79
CA LEU A 204 -13.96 -0.09 5.14
C LEU A 204 -12.43 -0.02 5.28
N LYS A 205 -11.69 0.23 4.20
CA LYS A 205 -10.23 0.22 4.15
C LYS A 205 -9.67 -1.13 4.61
N LEU A 206 -10.12 -2.21 3.96
CA LEU A 206 -9.74 -3.60 4.23
C LEU A 206 -9.06 -4.19 2.98
N ASP A 207 -8.34 -5.29 3.17
CA ASP A 207 -7.76 -6.11 2.10
C ASP A 207 -8.87 -7.01 1.50
N GLU A 208 -9.23 -6.80 0.24
CA GLU A 208 -10.29 -7.56 -0.44
C GLU A 208 -9.97 -9.05 -0.56
N TYR A 209 -8.70 -9.40 -0.74
CA TYR A 209 -8.29 -10.80 -0.77
C TYR A 209 -8.49 -11.46 0.59
N ASN A 210 -8.18 -10.76 1.68
CA ASN A 210 -8.43 -11.25 3.04
C ASN A 210 -9.92 -11.47 3.30
N LEU A 211 -10.81 -10.57 2.79
CA LEU A 211 -12.26 -10.79 2.87
C LEU A 211 -12.66 -12.12 2.21
N ARG A 212 -12.11 -12.43 1.03
CA ARG A 212 -12.38 -13.70 0.35
C ARG A 212 -11.81 -14.89 1.13
N GLU A 213 -10.57 -14.79 1.65
CA GLU A 213 -9.96 -15.84 2.47
C GLU A 213 -10.75 -16.17 3.74
N LEU A 214 -11.39 -15.17 4.34
CA LEU A 214 -12.24 -15.34 5.54
C LEU A 214 -13.60 -15.97 5.23
N ASN A 215 -14.01 -15.95 3.95
CA ASN A 215 -15.32 -16.43 3.49
C ASN A 215 -15.15 -17.43 2.33
N PRO A 216 -14.64 -18.65 2.58
CA PRO A 216 -14.25 -19.60 1.53
C PRO A 216 -15.43 -20.11 0.68
N SER A 217 -16.68 -19.90 1.11
CA SER A 217 -17.87 -20.18 0.30
C SER A 217 -18.10 -19.16 -0.82
N ILE A 218 -17.45 -17.98 -0.77
CA ILE A 218 -17.53 -16.92 -1.78
C ILE A 218 -16.46 -17.19 -2.84
N ARG A 219 -16.90 -17.54 -4.05
CA ARG A 219 -16.01 -17.98 -5.13
C ARG A 219 -15.36 -16.83 -5.89
N SER A 220 -16.03 -15.69 -5.97
CA SER A 220 -15.51 -14.49 -6.64
C SER A 220 -15.82 -13.23 -5.82
N TYR A 221 -15.17 -12.13 -6.14
CA TYR A 221 -15.39 -10.85 -5.43
C TYR A 221 -16.83 -10.32 -5.57
N THR A 222 -17.56 -10.75 -6.59
CA THR A 222 -18.95 -10.34 -6.87
C THR A 222 -19.98 -11.38 -6.42
N ASP A 223 -19.56 -12.53 -5.90
CA ASP A 223 -20.46 -13.63 -5.49
C ASP A 223 -20.96 -13.44 -4.05
N VAL A 224 -21.57 -12.27 -3.80
CA VAL A 224 -22.22 -11.93 -2.53
C VAL A 224 -23.61 -11.33 -2.80
N LYS A 225 -24.53 -11.47 -1.85
CA LYS A 225 -25.90 -10.98 -1.95
C LYS A 225 -26.25 -10.02 -0.82
N ALA A 226 -27.07 -9.03 -1.09
CA ALA A 226 -27.64 -8.16 -0.07
C ALA A 226 -28.31 -8.99 1.03
N GLY A 227 -28.04 -8.63 2.29
CA GLY A 227 -28.50 -9.37 3.48
C GLY A 227 -27.62 -10.56 3.87
N GLN A 228 -26.66 -10.97 3.04
CA GLN A 228 -25.72 -12.02 3.40
C GLN A 228 -24.80 -11.54 4.51
N VAL A 229 -24.58 -12.38 5.54
CA VAL A 229 -23.60 -12.11 6.60
C VAL A 229 -22.28 -12.73 6.22
N ILE A 230 -21.22 -11.90 6.21
CA ILE A 230 -19.85 -12.30 5.91
C ILE A 230 -18.92 -11.96 7.06
N LYS A 231 -17.78 -12.63 7.14
CA LYS A 231 -16.70 -12.33 8.10
C LYS A 231 -15.79 -11.26 7.53
N ILE A 232 -15.49 -10.25 8.32
CA ILE A 232 -14.53 -9.20 7.96
C ILE A 232 -13.57 -8.94 9.13
N PRO A 233 -12.31 -8.51 8.88
CA PRO A 233 -11.45 -8.01 9.94
C PRO A 233 -11.89 -6.58 10.32
N ASP A 234 -11.55 -6.15 11.52
CA ASP A 234 -11.84 -4.79 11.99
C ASP A 234 -10.84 -3.74 11.49
N THR A 235 -9.66 -4.18 11.01
CA THR A 235 -8.63 -3.32 10.39
C THR A 235 -7.97 -4.02 9.21
N PHE A 236 -7.27 -3.25 8.37
CA PHE A 236 -6.58 -3.76 7.18
C PHE A 236 -5.63 -4.92 7.50
N THR A 237 -4.83 -4.78 8.54
CA THR A 237 -3.85 -5.77 8.98
C THR A 237 -3.80 -5.84 10.51
N LYS A 238 -3.39 -7.00 11.05
CA LYS A 238 -3.14 -7.17 12.47
C LYS A 238 -1.85 -6.46 12.90
N MET A 239 -0.80 -6.61 12.11
CA MET A 239 0.49 -5.99 12.38
C MET A 239 1.14 -5.58 11.07
N VAL A 240 1.84 -4.46 11.06
CA VAL A 240 2.69 -4.03 9.96
C VAL A 240 4.06 -3.63 10.47
N ILE A 241 5.10 -4.08 9.78
CA ILE A 241 6.48 -3.59 9.95
C ILE A 241 6.76 -2.65 8.79
N LEU A 242 7.20 -1.43 9.11
CA LEU A 242 7.54 -0.38 8.16
C LEU A 242 9.01 -0.02 8.29
N TYR A 243 9.71 0.13 7.16
CA TYR A 243 10.98 0.82 7.10
C TYR A 243 10.77 2.14 6.38
N ILE A 244 11.06 3.23 7.08
CA ILE A 244 10.90 4.60 6.58
C ILE A 244 12.30 5.17 6.36
N ASP A 245 12.63 5.52 5.13
CA ASP A 245 13.94 6.11 4.79
C ASP A 245 14.17 7.39 5.57
N THR A 246 15.33 7.52 6.22
CA THR A 246 15.60 8.64 7.13
C THR A 246 15.77 9.98 6.42
N LYS A 247 16.02 9.99 5.10
CA LYS A 247 16.24 11.19 4.30
C LYS A 247 14.97 11.63 3.58
N THR A 248 14.29 10.69 2.92
CA THR A 248 13.11 10.97 2.11
C THR A 248 11.81 10.86 2.89
N PHE A 249 11.82 10.19 4.05
CA PHE A 249 10.66 9.82 4.85
C PHE A 249 9.62 8.98 4.09
N LEU A 250 9.99 8.34 2.97
CA LEU A 250 9.11 7.42 2.29
C LEU A 250 9.17 6.02 2.90
N PRO A 251 8.04 5.30 3.01
CA PRO A 251 8.01 3.92 3.48
C PRO A 251 8.51 2.99 2.37
N VAL A 252 9.81 2.62 2.44
CA VAL A 252 10.50 1.85 1.40
C VAL A 252 10.38 0.33 1.57
N TYR A 253 9.89 -0.12 2.73
CA TYR A 253 9.60 -1.52 3.01
C TYR A 253 8.36 -1.65 3.87
N GLN A 254 7.54 -2.66 3.57
CA GLN A 254 6.32 -2.96 4.32
C GLN A 254 6.14 -4.47 4.41
N GLN A 255 5.86 -4.97 5.61
CA GLN A 255 5.53 -6.38 5.84
C GLN A 255 4.27 -6.44 6.70
N MET A 256 3.23 -7.08 6.19
CA MET A 256 1.90 -7.10 6.81
C MET A 256 1.54 -8.49 7.29
N PHE A 257 0.86 -8.55 8.42
CA PHE A 257 0.48 -9.81 9.08
C PHE A 257 -1.00 -9.81 9.41
N ASP A 258 -1.62 -10.96 9.27
CA ASP A 258 -2.95 -11.28 9.78
C ASP A 258 -2.88 -12.41 10.82
N LEU A 259 -4.01 -13.06 11.11
CA LEU A 259 -4.06 -14.18 12.07
C LEU A 259 -3.38 -15.46 11.56
N LYS A 260 -3.11 -15.56 10.25
CA LYS A 260 -2.44 -16.72 9.64
C LYS A 260 -0.91 -16.49 9.48
N GLY A 261 -0.40 -15.35 9.96
CA GLY A 261 1.01 -14.97 9.81
C GLY A 261 1.22 -13.91 8.72
N MET A 262 2.38 -13.92 8.06
CA MET A 262 2.71 -12.97 7.01
C MET A 262 1.72 -13.08 5.85
N ALA A 263 1.05 -11.99 5.52
CA ALA A 263 0.10 -11.88 4.43
C ALA A 263 0.77 -11.32 3.17
N SER A 264 1.59 -10.28 3.34
CA SER A 264 2.28 -9.63 2.23
C SER A 264 3.54 -8.89 2.68
N GLU A 265 4.46 -8.72 1.74
CA GLU A 265 5.70 -7.98 1.89
C GLU A 265 5.97 -7.21 0.61
N TYR A 266 6.38 -5.95 0.73
CA TYR A 266 6.69 -5.05 -0.38
C TYR A 266 7.99 -4.31 -0.12
N GLU A 267 8.90 -4.36 -1.11
CA GLU A 267 10.19 -3.69 -1.10
C GLU A 267 10.24 -2.73 -2.28
N TYR A 268 10.64 -1.49 -2.04
CA TYR A 268 10.79 -0.45 -3.06
C TYR A 268 12.27 -0.14 -3.25
N HIS A 269 12.84 -0.60 -4.35
CA HIS A 269 14.24 -0.40 -4.73
C HIS A 269 14.36 0.61 -5.88
N ASP A 270 15.56 1.15 -6.08
CA ASP A 270 15.90 2.06 -7.18
C ASP A 270 14.92 3.23 -7.33
N LEU A 271 14.50 3.78 -6.19
CA LEU A 271 13.41 4.74 -6.11
C LEU A 271 13.81 6.12 -6.64
N ILE A 272 13.16 6.56 -7.71
CA ILE A 272 13.30 7.89 -8.30
C ILE A 272 11.96 8.60 -8.18
N ILE A 273 11.92 9.67 -7.38
CA ILE A 273 10.70 10.42 -7.05
C ILE A 273 10.74 11.80 -7.70
N ASN A 274 9.57 12.24 -8.19
CA ASN A 274 9.34 13.57 -8.75
C ASN A 274 10.25 13.96 -9.93
N SER A 275 10.83 12.96 -10.59
CA SER A 275 11.48 13.18 -11.89
C SER A 275 10.43 13.35 -12.98
N VAL A 276 10.76 14.10 -14.03
CA VAL A 276 9.91 14.16 -15.23
C VAL A 276 9.84 12.78 -15.86
N ILE A 277 8.64 12.27 -16.10
CA ILE A 277 8.38 11.09 -16.91
C ILE A 277 7.66 11.57 -18.16
N PRO A 278 8.29 11.56 -19.34
CA PRO A 278 7.67 11.99 -20.57
C PRO A 278 6.37 11.24 -20.86
N ASP A 279 5.39 11.91 -21.45
CA ASP A 279 4.08 11.31 -21.73
C ASP A 279 4.14 10.13 -22.69
N GLU A 280 5.10 10.11 -23.59
CA GLU A 280 5.36 8.98 -24.47
C GLU A 280 5.73 7.70 -23.73
N GLU A 281 6.32 7.76 -22.52
CA GLU A 281 6.56 6.60 -21.66
C GLU A 281 5.26 5.97 -21.13
N PHE A 282 4.12 6.62 -21.33
CA PHE A 282 2.79 6.09 -21.01
C PHE A 282 1.97 5.81 -22.28
N THR A 283 2.64 5.43 -23.37
CA THR A 283 1.99 5.00 -24.61
C THR A 283 2.42 3.58 -24.99
N LYS A 284 1.56 2.87 -25.72
CA LYS A 284 1.91 1.54 -26.26
C LYS A 284 3.07 1.59 -27.26
N ALA A 285 3.25 2.73 -27.91
CA ALA A 285 4.27 2.92 -28.94
C ALA A 285 5.65 3.24 -28.36
N TYR A 286 5.80 3.36 -27.06
CA TYR A 286 7.08 3.67 -26.44
C TYR A 286 8.11 2.57 -26.73
N LYS A 287 9.29 2.98 -27.20
CA LYS A 287 10.37 2.05 -27.60
C LYS A 287 10.78 1.19 -26.41
N GLY A 288 10.77 -0.11 -26.59
CA GLY A 288 11.15 -1.10 -25.56
C GLY A 288 9.98 -1.70 -24.81
N TYR A 289 8.73 -1.28 -25.09
CA TYR A 289 7.52 -1.97 -24.64
C TYR A 289 7.09 -3.02 -25.66
N SER A 290 6.32 -4.00 -25.19
CA SER A 290 5.87 -5.14 -26.01
C SER A 290 4.37 -5.09 -26.36
N PHE A 291 3.72 -3.91 -26.25
CA PHE A 291 2.30 -3.75 -26.56
C PHE A 291 1.98 -3.84 -28.06
#